data_f3a768adb4b41462a9f59400caab1c7f
#
_entry.id   f3a768adb4b41462a9f59400caab1c7f
#
_cell.length_a   1.000
_cell.length_b   1.000
_cell.length_c   1.000
_cell.angle_alpha   90.00
_cell.angle_beta   90.00
_cell.angle_gamma   90.00
#
_symmetry.space_group_name_H-M   'P 1'
#
loop_
_entity.id
_entity.type
_entity.pdbx_description
1 polymer ?
#
loop_
_entity_poly.entity_id
_entity_poly.type
_entity_poly.pdbx_seq_one_letter_code
_entity_poly.pdbx_strand_id
1 'polypeptide(L)'
;MAEYNPLFGHIHKVTVPNKNNFNRTNYHYSNLCWGTSIKALIDLMEYKKFIFLGTNKFKNNAFFVSNEYYEIFKEIKPNDNNLNAYVDHKFMESRNKKKKLTFLDRNEQLHKIKKCEIIDLNNESKNKVTIEKLFNI
;
A
#
# COMPACT_ATOMS: atom_id res chain seq x y z
N MET A 1 -2.21 9.12 11.21
CA MET A 1 -2.84 8.08 10.38
C MET A 1 -2.51 8.35 8.92
N ALA A 2 -2.21 7.30 8.15
CA ALA A 2 -1.96 7.40 6.71
C ALA A 2 -2.59 6.20 5.99
N GLU A 3 -3.15 6.45 4.80
CA GLU A 3 -3.73 5.41 3.96
C GLU A 3 -2.64 4.71 3.14
N TYR A 4 -2.74 3.40 2.97
CA TYR A 4 -1.86 2.59 2.14
C TYR A 4 -2.66 1.64 1.26
N ASN A 5 -2.03 1.10 0.21
CA ASN A 5 -2.67 0.13 -0.68
C ASN A 5 -2.30 -1.30 -0.26
N PRO A 6 -3.21 -2.04 0.40
CA PRO A 6 -2.92 -3.40 0.87
C PRO A 6 -2.68 -4.38 -0.30
N LEU A 7 -3.15 -4.05 -1.51
CA LEU A 7 -2.97 -4.88 -2.69
C LEU A 7 -1.48 -5.05 -3.06
N PHE A 8 -0.65 -4.03 -2.77
CA PHE A 8 0.80 -4.10 -3.00
C PHE A 8 1.56 -4.98 -2.01
N GLY A 9 0.87 -5.51 -1.00
CA GLY A 9 1.47 -6.44 -0.05
C GLY A 9 2.46 -5.79 0.91
N HIS A 10 3.23 -6.65 1.58
CA HIS A 10 4.18 -6.27 2.62
C HIS A 10 5.65 -6.60 2.28
N ILE A 11 5.87 -7.27 1.15
CA ILE A 11 7.23 -7.73 0.75
C ILE A 11 7.98 -6.61 0.04
N HIS A 12 7.34 -6.00 -0.95
CA HIS A 12 7.95 -4.98 -1.79
C HIS A 12 7.71 -3.57 -1.24
N LYS A 13 8.74 -2.73 -1.31
CA LYS A 13 8.65 -1.29 -1.04
C LYS A 13 8.28 -0.60 -2.35
N VAL A 14 7.02 -0.30 -2.55
CA VAL A 14 6.54 0.27 -3.82
C VAL A 14 5.58 1.43 -3.58
N THR A 15 5.53 2.32 -4.56
CA THR A 15 4.56 3.40 -4.65
C THR A 15 4.16 3.65 -6.09
N VAL A 16 2.99 4.27 -6.32
CA VAL A 16 2.67 4.80 -7.64
C VAL A 16 3.58 5.98 -7.99
N PRO A 17 3.84 6.26 -9.28
CA PRO A 17 4.63 7.42 -9.68
C PRO A 17 4.04 8.72 -9.14
N ASN A 18 4.90 9.60 -8.62
CA ASN A 18 4.50 10.95 -8.21
C ASN A 18 4.11 11.77 -9.46
N LYS A 19 2.86 12.16 -9.54
CA LYS A 19 2.31 13.00 -10.62
C LYS A 19 1.55 14.16 -10.01
N ASN A 20 1.77 15.36 -10.55
CA ASN A 20 0.91 16.49 -10.23
C ASN A 20 -0.54 16.14 -10.57
N ASN A 21 -1.48 16.43 -9.67
CA ASN A 21 -2.90 16.11 -9.83
C ASN A 21 -3.16 14.59 -10.01
N PHE A 22 -2.44 13.73 -9.27
CA PHE A 22 -2.71 12.30 -9.29
C PHE A 22 -4.18 12.01 -8.94
N ASN A 23 -4.82 11.25 -9.81
CA ASN A 23 -6.19 10.76 -9.59
C ASN A 23 -6.23 9.26 -9.90
N ARG A 24 -6.59 8.43 -8.92
CA ARG A 24 -6.57 6.97 -9.04
C ARG A 24 -7.45 6.42 -10.15
N THR A 25 -8.61 7.06 -10.41
CA THR A 25 -9.55 6.66 -11.46
C THR A 25 -9.00 6.96 -12.86
N ASN A 26 -8.27 8.08 -12.99
CA ASN A 26 -7.62 8.44 -14.25
C ASN A 26 -6.33 7.65 -14.48
N TYR A 27 -5.66 7.24 -13.39
CA TYR A 27 -4.46 6.42 -13.50
C TYR A 27 -4.78 5.01 -13.99
N HIS A 28 -5.83 4.39 -13.43
CA HIS A 28 -6.37 3.13 -13.92
C HIS A 28 -7.87 3.02 -13.61
N TYR A 29 -8.66 2.65 -14.60
CA TYR A 29 -10.13 2.59 -14.51
C TYR A 29 -10.68 1.74 -13.37
N SER A 30 -9.91 0.77 -12.89
CA SER A 30 -10.32 -0.12 -11.79
C SER A 30 -10.25 0.51 -10.41
N ASN A 31 -9.65 1.68 -10.24
CA ASN A 31 -9.35 2.34 -8.96
C ASN A 31 -8.38 1.56 -8.04
N LEU A 32 -7.72 0.52 -8.53
CA LEU A 32 -6.86 -0.35 -7.73
C LEU A 32 -5.41 0.12 -7.65
N CYS A 33 -4.92 0.87 -8.65
CA CYS A 33 -3.52 1.31 -8.72
C CYS A 33 -3.36 2.72 -8.13
N TRP A 34 -3.05 2.79 -6.83
CA TRP A 34 -2.89 4.04 -6.08
C TRP A 34 -2.01 3.85 -4.84
N GLY A 35 -1.48 4.94 -4.30
CA GLY A 35 -0.80 4.98 -3.01
C GLY A 35 0.51 4.18 -2.96
N THR A 36 0.80 3.62 -1.80
CA THR A 36 2.06 2.93 -1.48
C THR A 36 1.81 1.60 -0.76
N SER A 37 2.78 0.70 -0.76
CA SER A 37 2.74 -0.50 0.08
C SER A 37 2.89 -0.15 1.56
N ILE A 38 2.41 -1.03 2.44
CA ILE A 38 2.56 -0.84 3.91
C ILE A 38 4.04 -0.76 4.31
N LYS A 39 4.91 -1.58 3.70
CA LYS A 39 6.35 -1.57 4.00
C LYS A 39 7.02 -0.24 3.64
N ALA A 40 6.74 0.29 2.45
CA ALA A 40 7.27 1.59 2.04
C ALA A 40 6.77 2.73 2.93
N LEU A 41 5.51 2.66 3.37
CA LEU A 41 4.94 3.66 4.28
C LEU A 41 5.59 3.60 5.66
N ILE A 42 5.80 2.41 6.23
CA ILE A 42 6.47 2.24 7.52
C ILE A 42 7.88 2.81 7.45
N ASP A 43 8.68 2.43 6.46
CA ASP A 43 10.06 2.91 6.30
C ASP A 43 10.12 4.45 6.19
N LEU A 44 9.19 5.05 5.43
CA LEU A 44 9.11 6.50 5.31
C LEU A 44 8.79 7.16 6.65
N MET A 45 7.85 6.60 7.40
CA MET A 45 7.42 7.16 8.68
C MET A 45 8.49 6.98 9.76
N GLU A 46 9.21 5.87 9.78
CA GLU A 46 10.37 5.65 10.67
C GLU A 46 11.50 6.64 10.36
N TYR A 47 11.81 6.88 9.09
CA TYR A 47 12.75 7.93 8.69
C TYR A 47 12.34 9.31 9.22
N LYS A 48 11.03 9.59 9.28
CA LYS A 48 10.45 10.82 9.84
C LYS A 48 10.27 10.79 11.37
N LYS A 49 10.86 9.81 12.08
CA LYS A 49 10.77 9.65 13.53
C LYS A 49 9.37 9.36 14.06
N PHE A 50 8.57 8.65 13.28
CA PHE A 50 7.30 8.09 13.70
C PHE A 50 7.40 6.57 13.88
N ILE A 51 6.68 6.03 14.84
CA ILE A 51 6.64 4.60 15.16
C ILE A 51 5.28 4.05 14.71
N PHE A 52 5.31 2.93 14.01
CA PHE A 52 4.11 2.23 13.56
C PHE A 52 3.40 1.56 14.73
N LEU A 53 2.07 1.78 14.85
CA LEU A 53 1.23 1.23 15.92
C LEU A 53 0.29 0.11 15.43
N GLY A 54 0.07 0.00 14.14
CA GLY A 54 -0.85 -0.99 13.57
C GLY A 54 -1.77 -0.40 12.51
N THR A 55 -2.78 -1.18 12.14
CA THR A 55 -3.76 -0.80 11.10
C THR A 55 -5.18 -0.85 11.62
N ASN A 56 -6.10 -0.21 10.88
CA ASN A 56 -7.52 -0.37 11.13
C ASN A 56 -8.02 -1.78 10.74
N LYS A 57 -9.26 -2.10 11.11
CA LYS A 57 -9.91 -3.39 10.81
C LYS A 57 -9.96 -3.74 9.32
N PHE A 58 -10.05 -2.74 8.44
CA PHE A 58 -10.15 -2.91 6.99
C PHE A 58 -8.79 -3.00 6.29
N LYS A 59 -7.69 -2.85 7.03
CA LYS A 59 -6.32 -2.98 6.51
C LYS A 59 -5.98 -2.02 5.37
N ASN A 60 -6.42 -0.78 5.47
CA ASN A 60 -6.12 0.27 4.48
C ASN A 60 -5.61 1.58 5.12
N ASN A 61 -5.68 1.71 6.43
CA ASN A 61 -5.13 2.84 7.19
C ASN A 61 -4.14 2.34 8.23
N ALA A 62 -2.97 2.95 8.26
CA ALA A 62 -1.90 2.70 9.22
C ALA A 62 -1.83 3.85 10.24
N PHE A 63 -1.62 3.51 11.50
CA PHE A 63 -1.49 4.46 12.59
C PHE A 63 -0.03 4.57 13.02
N PHE A 64 0.38 5.78 13.31
CA PHE A 64 1.74 6.10 13.75
C PHE A 64 1.69 7.11 14.88
N VAL A 65 2.68 7.06 15.76
CA VAL A 65 2.91 8.03 16.82
C VAL A 65 4.29 8.64 16.65
N SER A 66 4.45 9.93 16.98
CA SER A 66 5.77 10.55 17.06
C SER A 66 6.62 9.84 18.12
N ASN A 67 7.90 9.65 17.85
CA ASN A 67 8.81 8.97 18.75
C ASN A 67 8.86 9.60 20.15
N GLU A 68 8.65 10.90 20.26
CA GLU A 68 8.60 11.64 21.56
C GLU A 68 7.45 11.21 22.47
N TYR A 69 6.34 10.69 21.89
CA TYR A 69 5.17 10.22 22.64
C TYR A 69 5.09 8.69 22.73
N TYR A 70 6.11 7.97 22.25
CA TYR A 70 6.05 6.52 22.14
C TYR A 70 5.82 5.81 23.48
N GLU A 71 6.39 6.32 24.57
CA GLU A 71 6.28 5.72 25.90
C GLU A 71 4.82 5.53 26.34
N ILE A 72 3.90 6.40 25.90
CA ILE A 72 2.46 6.31 26.18
C ILE A 72 1.82 5.13 25.44
N PHE A 73 2.38 4.76 24.27
CA PHE A 73 1.81 3.80 23.34
C PHE A 73 2.60 2.49 23.23
N LYS A 74 3.67 2.31 24.00
CA LYS A 74 4.58 1.16 23.87
C LYS A 74 3.90 -0.21 24.00
N GLU A 75 2.82 -0.30 24.79
CA GLU A 75 2.08 -1.54 25.02
C GLU A 75 1.24 -1.96 23.81
N ILE A 76 0.92 -1.03 22.91
CA ILE A 76 0.11 -1.31 21.71
C ILE A 76 0.94 -1.44 20.45
N LYS A 77 2.28 -1.33 20.54
CA LYS A 77 3.16 -1.53 19.39
C LYS A 77 2.99 -2.96 18.85
N PRO A 78 2.63 -3.12 17.57
CA PRO A 78 2.46 -4.45 16.98
C PRO A 78 3.80 -5.18 16.90
N ASN A 79 3.75 -6.51 16.90
CA ASN A 79 4.91 -7.32 16.61
C ASN A 79 5.28 -7.17 15.13
N ASP A 80 6.41 -6.54 14.84
CA ASP A 80 6.89 -6.24 13.49
C ASP A 80 7.08 -7.48 12.60
N ASN A 81 7.17 -8.67 13.21
CA ASN A 81 7.38 -9.93 12.48
C ASN A 81 6.13 -10.44 11.73
N ASN A 82 4.97 -9.80 11.86
CA ASN A 82 3.73 -10.25 11.24
C ASN A 82 3.07 -9.20 10.34
N LEU A 83 3.85 -8.58 9.45
CA LEU A 83 3.32 -7.62 8.47
C LEU A 83 2.29 -8.25 7.50
N ASN A 84 2.27 -9.58 7.34
CA ASN A 84 1.25 -10.28 6.56
C ASN A 84 -0.18 -9.91 6.99
N ALA A 85 -0.41 -9.75 8.29
CA ALA A 85 -1.72 -9.39 8.81
C ALA A 85 -2.23 -8.02 8.30
N TYR A 86 -1.33 -7.17 7.82
CA TYR A 86 -1.66 -5.82 7.34
C TYR A 86 -1.98 -5.74 5.85
N VAL A 87 -1.82 -6.81 5.11
CA VAL A 87 -2.15 -6.90 3.68
C VAL A 87 -3.41 -7.72 3.39
N ASP A 88 -3.92 -8.42 4.39
CA ASP A 88 -5.17 -9.18 4.29
C ASP A 88 -6.37 -8.24 4.46
N HIS A 89 -6.76 -7.60 3.37
CA HIS A 89 -7.90 -6.70 3.35
C HIS A 89 -9.21 -7.45 3.03
N LYS A 90 -10.28 -7.06 3.73
CA LYS A 90 -11.61 -7.68 3.55
C LYS A 90 -12.43 -7.05 2.43
N PHE A 91 -12.11 -5.82 2.08
CA PHE A 91 -12.81 -5.08 1.03
C PHE A 91 -11.86 -4.08 0.36
N MET A 92 -11.85 -4.13 -0.96
CA MET A 92 -11.21 -3.11 -1.78
C MET A 92 -12.12 -2.78 -2.95
N GLU A 93 -12.42 -1.51 -3.11
CA GLU A 93 -13.20 -1.02 -4.23
C GLU A 93 -12.45 -1.28 -5.53
N SER A 94 -13.04 -2.07 -6.42
CA SER A 94 -12.60 -2.23 -7.80
C SER A 94 -13.74 -1.97 -8.76
N ARG A 95 -13.42 -1.45 -9.95
CA ARG A 95 -14.41 -1.10 -10.98
C ARG A 95 -14.05 -1.69 -12.33
N ASN A 96 -15.07 -1.98 -13.13
CA ASN A 96 -14.90 -2.29 -14.54
C ASN A 96 -14.83 -1.01 -15.40
N LYS A 97 -14.60 -1.16 -16.70
CA LYS A 97 -14.53 -0.02 -17.65
C LYS A 97 -15.83 0.81 -17.72
N LYS A 98 -16.96 0.24 -17.33
CA LYS A 98 -18.26 0.93 -17.22
C LYS A 98 -18.46 1.58 -15.84
N LYS A 99 -17.41 1.69 -15.02
CA LYS A 99 -17.40 2.24 -13.66
C LYS A 99 -18.29 1.50 -12.64
N LYS A 100 -18.79 0.32 -12.96
CA LYS A 100 -19.55 -0.53 -12.03
C LYS A 100 -18.59 -1.26 -11.10
N LEU A 101 -18.99 -1.41 -9.83
CA LEU A 101 -18.24 -2.19 -8.83
C LEU A 101 -18.05 -3.63 -9.31
N THR A 102 -16.92 -4.20 -8.97
CA THR A 102 -16.57 -5.60 -9.16
C THR A 102 -16.16 -6.21 -7.82
N PHE A 103 -16.41 -7.50 -7.65
CA PHE A 103 -16.12 -8.25 -6.41
C PHE A 103 -15.00 -9.25 -6.67
N LEU A 104 -13.88 -8.75 -7.18
CA LEU A 104 -12.70 -9.53 -7.52
C LEU A 104 -11.94 -9.94 -6.26
N ASP A 105 -11.39 -11.16 -6.26
CA ASP A 105 -10.42 -11.54 -5.25
C ASP A 105 -9.07 -10.82 -5.44
N ARG A 106 -8.12 -11.02 -4.50
CA ARG A 106 -6.84 -10.33 -4.53
C ARG A 106 -6.02 -10.64 -5.80
N ASN A 107 -6.01 -11.89 -6.26
CA ASN A 107 -5.24 -12.29 -7.43
C ASN A 107 -5.85 -11.69 -8.71
N GLU A 108 -7.16 -11.73 -8.84
CA GLU A 108 -7.88 -11.09 -9.93
C GLU A 108 -7.65 -9.57 -9.97
N GLN A 109 -7.62 -8.92 -8.78
CA GLN A 109 -7.32 -7.49 -8.66
C GLN A 109 -5.90 -7.17 -9.14
N LEU A 110 -4.89 -7.95 -8.73
CA LEU A 110 -3.51 -7.78 -9.18
C LEU A 110 -3.39 -7.99 -10.69
N HIS A 111 -4.00 -9.04 -11.23
CA HIS A 111 -4.02 -9.28 -12.68
C HIS A 111 -4.69 -8.14 -13.45
N LYS A 112 -5.73 -7.52 -12.87
CA LYS A 112 -6.41 -6.36 -13.48
C LYS A 112 -5.48 -5.18 -13.69
N ILE A 113 -4.55 -4.94 -12.77
CA ILE A 113 -3.60 -3.81 -12.81
C ILE A 113 -2.17 -4.22 -13.18
N LYS A 114 -1.95 -5.43 -13.66
CA LYS A 114 -0.61 -5.98 -13.91
C LYS A 114 0.28 -5.13 -14.83
N LYS A 115 -0.30 -4.37 -15.75
CA LYS A 115 0.40 -3.45 -16.65
C LYS A 115 0.62 -2.05 -16.05
N CYS A 116 0.08 -1.75 -14.87
CA CYS A 116 0.33 -0.46 -14.23
C CYS A 116 1.80 -0.32 -13.85
N GLU A 117 2.34 0.87 -14.09
CA GLU A 117 3.67 1.24 -13.65
C GLU A 117 3.65 1.61 -12.16
N ILE A 118 4.64 1.15 -11.43
CA ILE A 118 4.94 1.52 -10.04
C ILE A 118 6.42 1.86 -9.92
N ILE A 119 6.78 2.51 -8.84
CA ILE A 119 8.17 2.78 -8.48
C ILE A 119 8.62 1.74 -7.47
N ASP A 120 9.64 0.97 -7.82
CA ASP A 120 10.33 0.09 -6.87
C ASP A 120 11.30 0.94 -6.01
N LEU A 121 11.07 0.93 -4.70
CA LEU A 121 11.85 1.66 -3.71
C LEU A 121 12.86 0.77 -2.98
N ASN A 122 13.00 -0.51 -3.34
CA ASN A 122 13.99 -1.40 -2.74
C ASN A 122 15.42 -1.05 -3.18
N ASN A 123 15.56 -0.40 -4.33
CA ASN A 123 16.84 0.03 -4.90
C ASN A 123 16.95 1.55 -4.86
N GLU A 124 18.16 2.06 -4.66
CA GLU A 124 18.44 3.51 -4.67
C GLU A 124 18.06 4.18 -5.99
N SER A 125 18.10 3.45 -7.11
CA SER A 125 17.77 3.93 -8.46
C SER A 125 16.28 4.25 -8.65
N LYS A 126 15.39 3.84 -7.71
CA LYS A 126 13.94 4.08 -7.78
C LYS A 126 13.34 3.78 -9.15
N ASN A 127 13.55 2.57 -9.63
CA ASN A 127 13.19 2.19 -11.00
C ASN A 127 11.67 2.08 -11.20
N LYS A 128 11.19 2.54 -12.35
CA LYS A 128 9.85 2.23 -12.83
C LYS A 128 9.78 0.77 -13.28
N VAL A 129 8.81 0.04 -12.78
CA VAL A 129 8.54 -1.35 -13.15
C VAL A 129 7.04 -1.56 -13.31
N THR A 130 6.64 -2.57 -14.07
CA THR A 130 5.23 -3.00 -14.08
C THR A 130 4.94 -3.93 -12.90
N ILE A 131 3.68 -3.94 -12.46
CA ILE A 131 3.23 -4.83 -11.40
C ILE A 131 3.53 -6.29 -11.77
N GLU A 132 3.23 -6.71 -13.01
CA GLU A 132 3.50 -8.09 -13.45
C GLU A 132 4.97 -8.49 -13.31
N LYS A 133 5.90 -7.57 -13.63
CA LYS A 133 7.34 -7.84 -13.55
C LYS A 133 7.80 -7.97 -12.10
N LEU A 134 7.31 -7.10 -11.22
CA LEU A 134 7.75 -7.10 -9.82
C LEU A 134 7.11 -8.22 -8.99
N PHE A 135 5.84 -8.53 -9.26
CA PHE A 135 5.07 -9.53 -8.50
C PHE A 135 5.09 -10.93 -9.14
N ASN A 136 5.76 -11.09 -10.30
CA ASN A 136 5.85 -12.35 -11.04
C ASN A 136 4.49 -12.98 -11.37
N ILE A 137 3.57 -12.17 -11.94
CA ILE A 137 2.19 -12.57 -12.28
C ILE A 137 1.86 -12.35 -13.75
#